data_058b4c675d54b80bac5b40d6682b80ee
#
_entry.id   058b4c675d54b80bac5b40d6682b80ee
#
_cell.length_a   1.000
_cell.length_b   1.000
_cell.length_c   1.000
_cell.angle_alpha   90.00
_cell.angle_beta   90.00
_cell.angle_gamma   90.00
#
_symmetry.space_group_name_H-M   'P 1'
#
loop_
_entity.id
_entity.type
_entity.pdbx_description
1 polymer ?
#
loop_
_entity_poly.entity_id
_entity_poly.type
_entity_poly.pdbx_seq_one_letter_code
_entity_poly.pdbx_strand_id
1 'polypeptide(L)'
;FINLDISQLEERFARPLAQQILLSWIWEKFVKKNSEDKKKATQKRVLVDEAWMLLPYPEAVDFLNKMARRARKRNVSLAIISQRFQDFYEKPEAQAVLTSSDTKLFLAQDKSEIQYLKEVFKLSEGEANFLVTCQRGEGLFKVGADTAILKITPTRKEFEFVETNLNQLAKRRIN
;
A
#
# COMPACT_ATOMS: atom_id res chain seq x y z
N PHE A 1 1.66 -15.50 -9.15
CA PHE A 1 2.21 -14.20 -8.78
C PHE A 1 2.60 -13.45 -10.05
N ILE A 2 2.21 -12.18 -10.18
CA ILE A 2 2.58 -11.29 -11.28
C ILE A 2 3.20 -10.06 -10.65
N ASN A 3 4.42 -9.72 -11.03
CA ASN A 3 5.09 -8.48 -10.66
C ASN A 3 5.19 -7.59 -11.90
N LEU A 4 4.72 -6.35 -11.79
CA LEU A 4 4.73 -5.36 -12.86
C LEU A 4 5.60 -4.18 -12.40
N ASP A 5 6.88 -4.26 -12.73
CA ASP A 5 7.86 -3.21 -12.41
C ASP A 5 7.98 -2.25 -13.59
N ILE A 6 7.66 -0.98 -13.34
CA ILE A 6 7.75 0.11 -14.30
C ILE A 6 8.76 1.20 -13.87
N SER A 7 9.57 0.91 -12.86
CA SER A 7 10.52 1.88 -12.29
C SER A 7 11.58 2.36 -13.31
N GLN A 8 11.89 1.51 -14.30
CA GLN A 8 12.87 1.79 -15.36
C GLN A 8 12.33 2.69 -16.48
N LEU A 9 11.03 2.95 -16.50
CA LEU A 9 10.43 3.79 -17.54
C LEU A 9 10.67 5.26 -17.24
N GLU A 10 10.82 6.06 -18.31
CA GLU A 10 10.95 7.50 -18.24
C GLU A 10 9.74 8.11 -17.55
N GLU A 11 9.95 9.04 -16.60
CA GLU A 11 8.93 9.51 -15.67
C GLU A 11 7.87 10.39 -16.30
N ARG A 12 8.24 11.21 -17.28
CA ARG A 12 7.34 12.24 -17.81
C ARG A 12 6.25 11.69 -18.72
N PHE A 13 6.58 10.70 -19.55
CA PHE A 13 5.66 10.21 -20.59
C PHE A 13 5.44 8.69 -20.51
N ALA A 14 6.51 7.90 -20.53
CA ALA A 14 6.39 6.45 -20.66
C ALA A 14 5.77 5.80 -19.42
N ARG A 15 6.15 6.25 -18.20
CA ARG A 15 5.64 5.69 -16.95
C ARG A 15 4.14 5.95 -16.75
N PRO A 16 3.60 7.19 -16.89
CA PRO A 16 2.16 7.42 -16.80
C PRO A 16 1.34 6.63 -17.81
N LEU A 17 1.81 6.53 -19.04
CA LEU A 17 1.14 5.74 -20.09
C LEU A 17 1.10 4.26 -19.71
N ALA A 18 2.23 3.70 -19.28
CA ALA A 18 2.30 2.31 -18.81
C ALA A 18 1.39 2.06 -17.61
N GLN A 19 1.34 2.98 -16.65
CA GLN A 19 0.43 2.91 -15.51
C GLN A 19 -1.03 2.81 -15.96
N GLN A 20 -1.48 3.67 -16.87
CA GLN A 20 -2.85 3.65 -17.40
C GLN A 20 -3.20 2.31 -18.05
N ILE A 21 -2.30 1.80 -18.90
CA ILE A 21 -2.49 0.52 -19.57
C ILE A 21 -2.57 -0.61 -18.55
N LEU A 22 -1.65 -0.64 -17.59
CA LEU A 22 -1.60 -1.68 -16.56
C LEU A 22 -2.80 -1.64 -15.62
N LEU A 23 -3.22 -0.46 -15.16
CA LEU A 23 -4.41 -0.32 -14.33
C LEU A 23 -5.68 -0.79 -15.06
N SER A 24 -5.83 -0.43 -16.32
CA SER A 24 -6.93 -0.90 -17.17
C SER A 24 -6.89 -2.41 -17.36
N TRP A 25 -5.71 -2.97 -17.62
CA TRP A 25 -5.52 -4.42 -17.77
C TRP A 25 -5.84 -5.17 -16.46
N ILE A 26 -5.36 -4.69 -15.31
CA ILE A 26 -5.65 -5.27 -13.99
C ILE A 26 -7.16 -5.33 -13.78
N TRP A 27 -7.87 -4.23 -14.05
CA TRP A 27 -9.31 -4.19 -13.88
C TRP A 27 -10.05 -5.15 -14.81
N GLU A 28 -9.80 -5.08 -16.11
CA GLU A 28 -10.55 -5.84 -17.11
C GLU A 28 -10.19 -7.33 -17.11
N LYS A 29 -8.91 -7.65 -17.05
CA LYS A 29 -8.44 -9.04 -17.22
C LYS A 29 -8.23 -9.78 -15.92
N PHE A 30 -7.80 -9.09 -14.85
CA PHE A 30 -7.49 -9.73 -13.58
C PHE A 30 -8.68 -9.66 -12.62
N VAL A 31 -9.32 -8.51 -12.48
CA VAL A 31 -10.42 -8.31 -11.53
C VAL A 31 -11.74 -8.84 -12.10
N LYS A 32 -12.15 -8.43 -13.30
CA LYS A 32 -13.44 -8.81 -13.89
C LYS A 32 -13.49 -10.27 -14.34
N LYS A 33 -12.54 -10.72 -15.14
CA LYS A 33 -12.59 -12.00 -15.88
C LYS A 33 -12.93 -13.23 -15.02
N ASN A 34 -12.48 -13.27 -13.77
CA ASN A 34 -12.70 -14.44 -12.90
C ASN A 34 -13.89 -14.30 -11.93
N SER A 35 -14.67 -13.23 -12.03
CA SER A 35 -15.87 -13.07 -11.22
C SER A 35 -17.12 -13.67 -11.87
N GLU A 36 -17.03 -14.09 -13.11
CA GLU A 36 -18.15 -14.66 -13.87
C GLU A 36 -18.40 -16.14 -13.53
N ASP A 37 -17.36 -16.89 -13.16
CA ASP A 37 -17.50 -18.27 -12.69
C ASP A 37 -17.52 -18.33 -11.16
N LYS A 38 -18.71 -18.22 -10.58
CA LYS A 38 -18.94 -18.26 -9.12
C LYS A 38 -18.44 -19.54 -8.46
N LYS A 39 -18.31 -20.64 -9.19
CA LYS A 39 -17.85 -21.94 -8.65
C LYS A 39 -16.33 -22.04 -8.54
N LYS A 40 -15.60 -21.13 -9.19
CA LYS A 40 -14.12 -21.09 -9.19
C LYS A 40 -13.58 -19.72 -8.72
N ALA A 41 -14.32 -19.00 -7.88
CA ALA A 41 -13.92 -17.66 -7.41
C ALA A 41 -12.64 -17.74 -6.56
N THR A 42 -11.49 -17.69 -7.22
CA THR A 42 -10.18 -17.62 -6.56
C THR A 42 -10.03 -16.27 -5.86
N GLN A 43 -9.58 -16.30 -4.63
CA GLN A 43 -9.19 -15.07 -3.93
C GLN A 43 -7.99 -14.45 -4.63
N LYS A 44 -8.05 -13.14 -4.85
CA LYS A 44 -6.98 -12.39 -5.48
C LYS A 44 -6.58 -11.21 -4.63
N ARG A 45 -5.34 -10.79 -4.76
CA ARG A 45 -4.83 -9.59 -4.13
C ARG A 45 -4.16 -8.71 -5.18
N VAL A 46 -4.51 -7.44 -5.19
CA VAL A 46 -3.80 -6.39 -5.90
C VAL A 46 -3.04 -5.58 -4.86
N LEU A 47 -1.74 -5.46 -5.02
CA LEU A 47 -0.88 -4.70 -4.15
C LEU A 47 -0.27 -3.57 -4.98
N VAL A 48 -0.44 -2.35 -4.52
CA VAL A 48 0.10 -1.14 -5.14
C VAL A 48 1.12 -0.55 -4.18
N ASP A 49 2.38 -0.70 -4.53
CA ASP A 49 3.49 -0.10 -3.80
C ASP A 49 3.78 1.30 -4.32
N GLU A 50 4.30 2.18 -3.46
CA GLU A 50 4.56 3.59 -3.74
C GLU A 50 3.34 4.30 -4.38
N ALA A 51 2.16 4.04 -3.82
CA ALA A 51 0.88 4.47 -4.39
C ALA A 51 0.73 6.01 -4.52
N TRP A 52 1.53 6.79 -3.77
CA TRP A 52 1.61 8.25 -3.90
C TRP A 52 2.00 8.68 -5.32
N MET A 53 2.77 7.86 -6.06
CA MET A 53 3.15 8.12 -7.45
C MET A 53 1.96 8.12 -8.42
N LEU A 54 0.83 7.52 -8.03
CA LEU A 54 -0.39 7.50 -8.83
C LEU A 54 -1.23 8.78 -8.65
N LEU A 55 -1.05 9.50 -7.56
CA LEU A 55 -1.92 10.61 -7.17
C LEU A 55 -1.89 11.81 -8.11
N PRO A 56 -0.80 12.12 -8.84
CA PRO A 56 -0.84 13.18 -9.87
C PRO A 56 -1.81 12.89 -11.02
N TYR A 57 -2.25 11.64 -11.20
CA TYR A 57 -3.05 11.19 -12.33
C TYR A 57 -4.51 10.91 -11.90
N PRO A 58 -5.49 11.74 -12.28
CA PRO A 58 -6.90 11.59 -11.86
C PRO A 58 -7.48 10.22 -12.19
N GLU A 59 -7.13 9.66 -13.35
CA GLU A 59 -7.61 8.35 -13.79
C GLU A 59 -7.07 7.20 -12.91
N ALA A 60 -5.84 7.34 -12.42
CA ALA A 60 -5.26 6.38 -11.49
C ALA A 60 -5.93 6.45 -10.12
N VAL A 61 -6.23 7.65 -9.64
CA VAL A 61 -7.01 7.86 -8.41
C VAL A 61 -8.42 7.26 -8.55
N ASP A 62 -9.09 7.49 -9.68
CA ASP A 62 -10.40 6.88 -9.96
C ASP A 62 -10.33 5.35 -10.01
N PHE A 63 -9.26 4.79 -10.57
CA PHE A 63 -9.00 3.35 -10.52
C PHE A 63 -8.90 2.84 -9.07
N LEU A 64 -8.10 3.48 -8.22
CA LEU A 64 -7.96 3.12 -6.82
C LEU A 64 -9.31 3.19 -6.09
N ASN A 65 -10.10 4.22 -6.32
CA ASN A 65 -11.45 4.35 -5.78
C ASN A 65 -12.38 3.23 -6.25
N LYS A 66 -12.37 2.89 -7.54
CA LYS A 66 -13.14 1.77 -8.08
C LYS A 66 -12.74 0.44 -7.44
N MET A 67 -11.44 0.22 -7.29
CA MET A 67 -10.90 -0.96 -6.64
C MET A 67 -11.34 -1.04 -5.18
N ALA A 68 -11.14 0.02 -4.39
CA ALA A 68 -11.51 0.06 -2.98
C ALA A 68 -12.99 -0.27 -2.75
N ARG A 69 -13.89 0.27 -3.59
CA ARG A 69 -15.34 0.09 -3.44
C ARG A 69 -15.88 -1.21 -4.02
N ARG A 70 -15.26 -1.78 -5.05
CA ARG A 70 -15.85 -2.86 -5.86
C ARG A 70 -15.08 -4.17 -5.82
N ALA A 71 -13.80 -4.17 -5.41
CA ALA A 71 -12.94 -5.34 -5.44
C ALA A 71 -13.50 -6.49 -4.57
N ARG A 72 -14.03 -6.17 -3.39
CA ARG A 72 -14.63 -7.15 -2.47
C ARG A 72 -15.73 -7.99 -3.14
N LYS A 73 -16.61 -7.37 -3.94
CA LYS A 73 -17.69 -8.09 -4.66
C LYS A 73 -17.14 -9.05 -5.71
N ARG A 74 -15.88 -8.96 -6.05
CA ARG A 74 -15.17 -9.77 -7.04
C ARG A 74 -14.12 -10.69 -6.42
N ASN A 75 -14.20 -10.89 -5.11
CA ASN A 75 -13.24 -11.69 -4.35
C ASN A 75 -11.78 -11.21 -4.51
N VAL A 76 -11.60 -9.90 -4.60
CA VAL A 76 -10.29 -9.24 -4.72
C VAL A 76 -10.08 -8.34 -3.52
N SER A 77 -8.90 -8.38 -2.91
CA SER A 77 -8.44 -7.40 -1.93
C SER A 77 -7.47 -6.41 -2.58
N LEU A 78 -7.54 -5.16 -2.16
CA LEU A 78 -6.59 -4.11 -2.52
C LEU A 78 -5.73 -3.81 -1.30
N ALA A 79 -4.41 -3.84 -1.48
CA ALA A 79 -3.45 -3.33 -0.51
C ALA A 79 -2.71 -2.14 -1.13
N ILE A 80 -2.62 -1.05 -0.39
CA ILE A 80 -1.93 0.17 -0.80
C ILE A 80 -0.80 0.41 0.18
N ILE A 81 0.40 0.61 -0.33
CA ILE A 81 1.59 0.93 0.44
C ILE A 81 2.06 2.31 0.00
N SER A 82 2.33 3.17 0.94
CA SER A 82 2.86 4.51 0.68
C SER A 82 3.70 4.99 1.85
N GLN A 83 4.77 5.70 1.54
CA GLN A 83 5.62 6.35 2.53
C GLN A 83 5.19 7.81 2.80
N ARG A 84 4.39 8.40 1.90
CA ARG A 84 3.98 9.80 1.95
C ARG A 84 2.47 9.89 2.14
N PHE A 85 2.06 10.17 3.37
CA PHE A 85 0.65 10.28 3.69
C PHE A 85 0.07 11.65 3.28
N GLN A 86 0.84 12.70 3.41
CA GLN A 86 0.40 14.06 3.08
C GLN A 86 -0.14 14.17 1.65
N ASP A 87 0.47 13.48 0.68
CA ASP A 87 0.01 13.50 -0.71
C ASP A 87 -1.43 12.98 -0.87
N PHE A 88 -1.81 12.01 -0.03
CA PHE A 88 -3.19 11.51 0.02
C PHE A 88 -4.12 12.47 0.76
N TYR A 89 -3.63 13.11 1.82
CA TYR A 89 -4.42 14.01 2.63
C TYR A 89 -4.87 15.25 1.84
N GLU A 90 -4.00 15.80 1.01
CA GLU A 90 -4.26 16.98 0.20
C GLU A 90 -5.31 16.78 -0.90
N LYS A 91 -5.66 15.53 -1.22
CA LYS A 91 -6.61 15.17 -2.29
C LYS A 91 -7.81 14.40 -1.73
N PRO A 92 -9.01 15.01 -1.68
CA PRO A 92 -10.20 14.36 -1.10
C PRO A 92 -10.52 12.99 -1.72
N GLU A 93 -10.34 12.84 -3.03
CA GLU A 93 -10.58 11.59 -3.73
C GLU A 93 -9.59 10.50 -3.31
N ALA A 94 -8.33 10.86 -3.08
CA ALA A 94 -7.31 9.94 -2.61
C ALA A 94 -7.51 9.60 -1.13
N GLN A 95 -7.87 10.59 -0.31
CA GLN A 95 -8.22 10.39 1.10
C GLN A 95 -9.37 9.38 1.26
N ALA A 96 -10.37 9.42 0.36
CA ALA A 96 -11.48 8.47 0.37
C ALA A 96 -11.02 7.01 0.19
N VAL A 97 -9.96 6.76 -0.58
CA VAL A 97 -9.36 5.42 -0.74
C VAL A 97 -8.81 4.91 0.58
N LEU A 98 -8.04 5.73 1.29
CA LEU A 98 -7.43 5.36 2.57
C LEU A 98 -8.46 5.16 3.68
N THR A 99 -9.43 6.06 3.77
CA THR A 99 -10.47 5.98 4.81
C THR A 99 -11.41 4.79 4.61
N SER A 100 -11.63 4.35 3.37
CA SER A 100 -12.43 3.17 3.06
C SER A 100 -11.72 1.84 3.36
N SER A 101 -10.43 1.85 3.64
CA SER A 101 -9.69 0.67 4.06
C SER A 101 -10.07 0.29 5.49
N ASP A 102 -10.50 -0.94 5.72
CA ASP A 102 -10.88 -1.43 7.05
C ASP A 102 -9.66 -1.78 7.89
N THR A 103 -8.62 -2.31 7.25
CA THR A 103 -7.35 -2.69 7.89
C THR A 103 -6.26 -1.70 7.53
N LYS A 104 -5.54 -1.21 8.52
CA LYS A 104 -4.43 -0.26 8.38
C LYS A 104 -3.24 -0.70 9.21
N LEU A 105 -2.05 -0.53 8.66
CA LEU A 105 -0.79 -0.72 9.37
C LEU A 105 0.03 0.55 9.24
N PHE A 106 0.25 1.22 10.36
CA PHE A 106 1.11 2.38 10.45
C PHE A 106 2.46 1.95 11.04
N LEU A 107 3.51 2.14 10.29
CA LEU A 107 4.89 2.01 10.78
C LEU A 107 5.36 3.34 11.36
N ALA A 108 6.64 3.43 11.77
CA ALA A 108 7.23 4.66 12.28
C ALA A 108 6.97 5.85 11.33
N GLN A 109 6.58 6.97 11.90
CA GLN A 109 6.19 8.18 11.17
C GLN A 109 7.05 9.37 11.58
N ASP A 110 7.26 10.29 10.64
CA ASP A 110 7.87 11.58 10.92
C ASP A 110 6.89 12.49 11.69
N LYS A 111 7.43 13.40 12.48
CA LYS A 111 6.64 14.39 13.21
C LYS A 111 5.79 15.29 12.33
N SER A 112 6.24 15.53 11.10
CA SER A 112 5.49 16.33 10.12
C SER A 112 4.24 15.64 9.62
N GLU A 113 4.25 14.31 9.53
CA GLU A 113 3.13 13.51 9.02
C GLU A 113 2.09 13.16 10.09
N ILE A 114 2.52 13.10 11.37
CA ILE A 114 1.69 12.53 12.44
C ILE A 114 0.40 13.31 12.69
N GLN A 115 0.40 14.62 12.49
CA GLN A 115 -0.78 15.45 12.69
C GLN A 115 -1.88 15.11 11.69
N TYR A 116 -1.52 14.88 10.42
CA TYR A 116 -2.46 14.48 9.38
C TYR A 116 -3.05 13.09 9.66
N LEU A 117 -2.19 12.14 10.06
CA LEU A 117 -2.62 10.78 10.43
C LEU A 117 -3.60 10.81 11.61
N LYS A 118 -3.27 11.58 12.63
CA LYS A 118 -4.10 11.76 13.82
C LYS A 118 -5.48 12.29 13.47
N GLU A 119 -5.55 13.30 12.60
CA GLU A 119 -6.80 13.92 12.17
C GLU A 119 -7.66 12.95 11.35
N VAL A 120 -7.08 12.31 10.32
CA VAL A 120 -7.82 11.42 9.39
C VAL A 120 -8.26 10.13 10.07
N PHE A 121 -7.37 9.50 10.83
CA PHE A 121 -7.64 8.17 11.41
C PHE A 121 -8.07 8.21 12.86
N LYS A 122 -8.25 9.42 13.42
CA LYS A 122 -8.69 9.65 14.82
C LYS A 122 -7.79 8.91 15.81
N LEU A 123 -6.47 9.06 15.64
CA LEU A 123 -5.51 8.46 16.56
C LEU A 123 -5.51 9.24 17.89
N SER A 124 -5.41 8.52 18.99
CA SER A 124 -5.18 9.09 20.31
C SER A 124 -3.77 9.71 20.41
N GLU A 125 -3.56 10.55 21.41
CA GLU A 125 -2.22 11.11 21.70
C GLU A 125 -1.18 10.02 21.96
N GLY A 126 -1.57 8.95 22.66
CA GLY A 126 -0.68 7.81 22.92
C GLY A 126 -0.27 7.07 21.64
N GLU A 127 -1.22 6.80 20.74
CA GLU A 127 -0.97 6.17 19.44
C GLU A 127 -0.06 7.05 18.57
N ALA A 128 -0.32 8.35 18.51
CA ALA A 128 0.48 9.29 17.75
C ALA A 128 1.92 9.37 18.28
N ASN A 129 2.09 9.50 19.60
CA ASN A 129 3.40 9.52 20.23
C ASN A 129 4.17 8.20 20.02
N PHE A 130 3.48 7.06 20.07
CA PHE A 130 4.07 5.77 19.77
C PHE A 130 4.64 5.75 18.34
N LEU A 131 3.87 6.18 17.34
CA LEU A 131 4.30 6.15 15.94
C LEU A 131 5.51 7.05 15.66
N VAL A 132 5.69 8.13 16.42
CA VAL A 132 6.87 9.01 16.30
C VAL A 132 8.11 8.41 16.96
N THR A 133 7.94 7.55 17.96
CA THR A 133 9.03 7.03 18.81
C THR A 133 9.34 5.56 18.60
N CYS A 134 8.46 4.82 17.91
CA CYS A 134 8.61 3.38 17.70
C CYS A 134 9.84 3.06 16.82
N GLN A 135 10.38 1.87 17.04
CA GLN A 135 11.57 1.41 16.33
C GLN A 135 11.21 0.76 14.99
N ARG A 136 12.22 0.54 14.15
CA ARG A 136 12.06 -0.19 12.89
C ARG A 136 11.42 -1.56 13.13
N GLY A 137 10.37 -1.86 12.37
CA GLY A 137 9.60 -3.09 12.50
C GLY A 137 8.47 -3.02 13.52
N GLU A 138 8.40 -1.97 14.32
CA GLU A 138 7.25 -1.72 15.19
C GLU A 138 6.21 -0.87 14.48
N GLY A 139 4.95 -1.04 14.86
CA GLY A 139 3.86 -0.31 14.23
C GLY A 139 2.54 -0.45 14.96
N LEU A 140 1.57 0.34 14.52
CA LEU A 140 0.21 0.34 14.99
C LEU A 140 -0.68 -0.36 13.95
N PHE A 141 -1.29 -1.45 14.34
CA PHE A 141 -2.24 -2.19 13.51
C PHE A 141 -3.66 -1.82 13.93
N LYS A 142 -4.44 -1.35 12.96
CA LYS A 142 -5.82 -0.89 13.19
C LYS A 142 -6.78 -1.65 12.30
N VAL A 143 -7.84 -2.22 12.89
CA VAL A 143 -8.94 -2.88 12.18
C VAL A 143 -10.26 -2.32 12.70
N GLY A 144 -10.98 -1.60 11.87
CA GLY A 144 -12.17 -0.88 12.31
C GLY A 144 -11.83 0.10 13.44
N ALA A 145 -12.42 -0.11 14.61
CA ALA A 145 -12.18 0.69 15.82
C ALA A 145 -11.03 0.16 16.70
N ASP A 146 -10.64 -1.10 16.52
CA ASP A 146 -9.65 -1.76 17.37
C ASP A 146 -8.23 -1.43 16.90
N THR A 147 -7.32 -1.24 17.87
CA THR A 147 -5.90 -0.99 17.62
C THR A 147 -5.03 -1.90 18.46
N ALA A 148 -3.90 -2.31 17.89
CA ALA A 148 -2.88 -3.08 18.58
C ALA A 148 -1.49 -2.62 18.15
N ILE A 149 -0.57 -2.53 19.11
CA ILE A 149 0.84 -2.35 18.84
C ILE A 149 1.41 -3.71 18.44
N LEU A 150 2.19 -3.74 17.37
CA LEU A 150 2.85 -4.95 16.92
C LEU A 150 4.33 -4.71 16.58
N LYS A 151 5.08 -5.82 16.60
CA LYS A 151 6.45 -5.86 16.13
C LYS A 151 6.58 -6.92 15.05
N ILE A 152 6.99 -6.50 13.87
CA ILE A 152 7.25 -7.39 12.73
C ILE A 152 8.68 -7.90 12.85
N THR A 153 8.82 -9.20 13.07
CA THR A 153 10.13 -9.85 13.14
C THR A 153 10.22 -10.83 11.97
N PRO A 154 11.04 -10.54 10.96
CA PRO A 154 11.23 -11.46 9.85
C PRO A 154 11.93 -12.72 10.32
N THR A 155 11.54 -13.87 9.78
CA THR A 155 12.28 -15.10 9.94
C THR A 155 13.65 -14.99 9.26
N ARG A 156 14.60 -15.87 9.63
CA ARG A 156 15.93 -15.91 9.00
C ARG A 156 15.85 -16.03 7.48
N LYS A 157 14.91 -16.81 6.97
CA LYS A 157 14.68 -17.01 5.53
C LYS A 157 14.10 -15.77 4.86
N GLU A 158 13.13 -15.12 5.49
CA GLU A 158 12.54 -13.87 4.97
C GLU A 158 13.57 -12.73 4.98
N PHE A 159 14.42 -12.68 6.01
CA PHE A 159 15.49 -11.68 6.10
C PHE A 159 16.43 -11.71 4.90
N GLU A 160 16.63 -12.87 4.27
CA GLU A 160 17.45 -13.02 3.06
C GLU A 160 16.87 -12.24 1.86
N PHE A 161 15.56 -12.07 1.81
CA PHE A 161 14.86 -11.36 0.72
C PHE A 161 14.63 -9.88 1.00
N VAL A 162 14.53 -9.49 2.27
CA VAL A 162 14.18 -8.11 2.65
C VAL A 162 15.40 -7.25 3.01
N GLU A 163 16.59 -7.84 3.11
CA GLU A 163 17.82 -7.09 3.43
C GLU A 163 18.26 -6.27 2.22
N THR A 164 18.19 -4.96 2.35
CA THR A 164 18.60 -3.99 1.31
C THR A 164 19.95 -3.34 1.59
N ASN A 165 20.57 -3.62 2.74
CA ASN A 165 21.86 -3.03 3.10
C ASN A 165 22.99 -3.70 2.30
N LEU A 166 23.54 -2.97 1.34
CA LEU A 166 24.60 -3.46 0.46
C LEU A 166 25.84 -3.98 1.22
N ASN A 167 26.16 -3.41 2.37
CA ASN A 167 27.27 -3.86 3.20
C ASN A 167 27.02 -5.22 3.85
N GLN A 168 25.77 -5.52 4.20
CA GLN A 168 25.39 -6.82 4.73
C GLN A 168 25.29 -7.87 3.62
N LEU A 169 24.78 -7.49 2.46
CA LEU A 169 24.75 -8.36 1.28
C LEU A 169 26.17 -8.71 0.78
N ALA A 170 27.12 -7.76 0.80
CA ALA A 170 28.50 -8.00 0.41
C ALA A 170 29.21 -8.97 1.36
N LYS A 171 29.02 -8.85 2.68
CA LYS A 171 29.59 -9.79 3.67
C LYS A 171 29.11 -11.23 3.50
N ARG A 172 27.91 -11.46 2.96
CA ARG A 172 27.35 -12.79 2.71
C ARG A 172 27.88 -13.46 1.45
N ARG A 173 28.38 -12.69 0.46
CA ARG A 173 28.99 -13.24 -0.76
C ARG A 173 30.41 -13.74 -0.55
N ILE A 174 31.01 -13.47 0.60
CA ILE A 174 32.40 -13.84 0.93
C ILE A 174 32.45 -15.09 1.82
N ASN A 175 31.31 -15.57 2.34
CA ASN A 175 31.15 -16.82 3.08
C ASN A 175 30.28 -17.81 2.29
#